data_2b75c19277edf7a0b198ef755736ecfe
#
_entry.id   2b75c19277edf7a0b198ef755736ecfe
#
_cell.length_a   1.000
_cell.length_b   1.000
_cell.length_c   1.000
_cell.angle_alpha   90.00
_cell.angle_beta   90.00
_cell.angle_gamma   90.00
#
_symmetry.space_group_name_H-M   'P 1'
#
loop_
_entity.id
_entity.type
_entity.pdbx_description
1 polymer ?
#
loop_
_entity_poly.entity_id
_entity_poly.type
_entity_poly.pdbx_seq_one_letter_code
_entity_poly.pdbx_strand_id
1 'polypeptide(L)'
;MAHRSVIPFGPQHPVLPEPLHLDLVIEDDRVLEAIPQIGFVHRGLEKLTEKRDMHQFGYIAERICGICAVGHSCGYASACERMLDIEAPGRVQYIRTILHELSRIHSHLLWP
;
A
#
# COMPACT_ATOMS: atom_id res chain seq x y z
N MET A 1 5.18 21.00 36.65
CA MET A 1 4.49 19.71 36.47
C MET A 1 4.46 19.39 35.00
N ALA A 2 4.97 18.24 34.55
CA ALA A 2 4.90 17.84 33.15
C ALA A 2 3.42 17.70 32.73
N HIS A 3 3.06 18.29 31.62
CA HIS A 3 1.69 18.23 31.10
C HIS A 3 1.58 17.03 30.15
N ARG A 4 0.79 16.03 30.54
CA ARG A 4 0.54 14.85 29.74
C ARG A 4 -0.79 14.98 29.02
N SER A 5 -0.77 14.77 27.71
CA SER A 5 -1.96 14.82 26.84
C SER A 5 -1.96 13.69 25.82
N VAL A 6 -3.14 13.38 25.29
CA VAL A 6 -3.30 12.44 24.17
C VAL A 6 -3.78 13.22 22.96
N ILE A 7 -3.04 13.11 21.86
CA ILE A 7 -3.36 13.77 20.60
C ILE A 7 -3.74 12.71 19.58
N PRO A 8 -4.96 12.73 19.01
CA PRO A 8 -5.35 11.85 17.94
C PRO A 8 -4.71 12.32 16.61
N PHE A 9 -4.09 11.40 15.89
CA PHE A 9 -3.53 11.62 14.56
C PHE A 9 -4.24 10.67 13.58
N GLY A 10 -4.96 11.22 12.65
CA GLY A 10 -5.79 10.45 11.72
C GLY A 10 -7.22 10.21 12.27
N PRO A 11 -8.02 9.29 11.66
CA PRO A 11 -7.65 8.40 10.55
C PRO A 11 -7.45 9.10 9.21
N GLN A 12 -8.10 10.24 8.98
CA GLN A 12 -7.92 11.05 7.78
C GLN A 12 -7.03 12.25 8.12
N HIS A 13 -5.84 12.25 7.54
CA HIS A 13 -4.86 13.30 7.73
C HIS A 13 -4.18 13.63 6.39
N PRO A 14 -3.93 14.90 6.06
CA PRO A 14 -3.37 15.30 4.76
C PRO A 14 -2.03 14.64 4.41
N VAL A 15 -1.24 14.27 5.42
CA VAL A 15 0.06 13.60 5.24
C VAL A 15 -0.07 12.10 4.98
N LEU A 16 -1.22 11.50 5.34
CA LEU A 16 -1.41 10.04 5.21
C LEU A 16 -2.03 9.70 3.86
N PRO A 17 -1.37 8.90 3.01
CA PRO A 17 -1.94 8.45 1.74
C PRO A 17 -3.10 7.47 1.93
N GLU A 18 -3.13 6.76 3.05
CA GLU A 18 -4.17 5.80 3.44
C GLU A 18 -4.59 6.05 4.90
N PRO A 19 -5.87 5.81 5.27
CA PRO A 19 -6.34 6.03 6.63
C PRO A 19 -5.61 5.20 7.67
N LEU A 20 -5.03 5.87 8.64
CA LEU A 20 -4.37 5.31 9.81
C LEU A 20 -4.70 6.19 11.01
N HIS A 21 -5.05 5.58 12.13
CA HIS A 21 -5.25 6.31 13.38
C HIS A 21 -4.19 5.95 14.40
N LEU A 22 -3.60 6.99 15.00
CA LEU A 22 -2.64 6.86 16.09
C LEU A 22 -3.09 7.75 17.25
N ASP A 23 -3.22 7.21 18.44
CA ASP A 23 -3.29 8.01 19.65
C ASP A 23 -1.87 8.26 20.15
N LEU A 24 -1.43 9.51 20.10
CA LEU A 24 -0.09 9.93 20.52
C LEU A 24 -0.15 10.41 21.97
N VAL A 25 0.48 9.69 22.88
CA VAL A 25 0.65 10.11 24.26
C VAL A 25 1.87 11.02 24.33
N ILE A 26 1.64 12.29 24.65
CA ILE A 26 2.68 13.33 24.64
C ILE A 26 2.87 13.85 26.05
N GLU A 27 4.11 14.04 26.43
CA GLU A 27 4.50 14.78 27.63
C GLU A 27 5.38 15.95 27.24
N ASP A 28 4.89 17.16 27.48
CA ASP A 28 5.42 18.39 26.93
C ASP A 28 5.57 18.29 25.37
N ASP A 29 6.78 18.30 24.83
CA ASP A 29 7.06 18.19 23.38
C ASP A 29 7.57 16.80 22.95
N ARG A 30 7.45 15.79 23.82
CA ARG A 30 7.96 14.43 23.54
C ARG A 30 6.83 13.43 23.42
N VAL A 31 6.82 12.66 22.33
CA VAL A 31 5.95 11.50 22.20
C VAL A 31 6.51 10.38 23.08
N LEU A 32 5.73 9.96 24.06
CA LEU A 32 6.08 8.86 24.96
C LEU A 32 5.60 7.51 24.41
N GLU A 33 4.43 7.52 23.79
CA GLU A 33 3.78 6.30 23.28
C GLU A 33 2.95 6.65 22.05
N ALA A 34 2.89 5.73 21.08
CA ALA A 34 1.99 5.79 19.94
C ALA A 34 1.14 4.51 19.92
N ILE A 35 -0.16 4.65 20.06
CA ILE A 35 -1.11 3.54 20.10
C ILE A 35 -1.80 3.45 18.76
N PRO A 36 -1.45 2.48 17.87
CA PRO A 36 -2.05 2.36 16.55
C PRO A 36 -3.44 1.71 16.63
N GLN A 37 -4.39 2.27 15.88
CA GLN A 37 -5.67 1.68 15.60
C GLN A 37 -5.70 1.35 14.10
N ILE A 38 -5.52 0.08 13.78
CA ILE A 38 -5.47 -0.44 12.41
C ILE A 38 -6.83 -0.99 11.96
N GLY A 39 -6.99 -1.21 10.66
CA GLY A 39 -8.21 -1.81 10.10
C GLY A 39 -9.06 -0.84 9.27
N PHE A 40 -8.76 0.44 9.23
CA PHE A 40 -9.52 1.44 8.44
C PHE A 40 -9.51 1.15 6.94
N VAL A 41 -8.46 0.51 6.44
CA VAL A 41 -8.32 0.10 5.03
C VAL A 41 -8.56 -1.39 4.81
N HIS A 42 -9.00 -2.12 5.83
CA HIS A 42 -9.26 -3.55 5.72
C HIS A 42 -10.44 -3.83 4.79
N ARG A 43 -10.23 -4.64 3.75
CA ARG A 43 -11.22 -4.99 2.73
C ARG A 43 -11.34 -6.50 2.53
N GLY A 44 -10.74 -7.32 3.38
CA GLY A 44 -10.78 -8.77 3.31
C GLY A 44 -10.05 -9.35 2.09
N LEU A 45 -8.99 -8.68 1.61
CA LEU A 45 -8.25 -9.09 0.41
C LEU A 45 -7.58 -10.45 0.59
N GLU A 46 -7.06 -10.74 1.78
CA GLU A 46 -6.44 -12.01 2.13
C GLU A 46 -7.43 -13.18 1.95
N LYS A 47 -8.66 -12.99 2.43
CA LYS A 47 -9.71 -14.01 2.28
C LYS A 47 -10.23 -14.10 0.86
N LEU A 48 -10.21 -13.01 0.13
CA LEU A 48 -10.57 -13.01 -1.29
C LEU A 48 -9.54 -13.77 -2.13
N THR A 49 -8.25 -13.68 -1.79
CA THR A 49 -7.15 -14.42 -2.42
C THR A 49 -7.38 -15.92 -2.38
N GLU A 50 -7.80 -16.46 -1.22
CA GLU A 50 -8.08 -17.88 -1.06
C GLU A 50 -9.23 -18.39 -1.95
N LYS A 51 -10.09 -17.50 -2.43
CA LYS A 51 -11.30 -17.82 -3.22
C LYS A 51 -11.13 -17.58 -4.72
N ARG A 52 -9.98 -17.13 -5.16
CA ARG A 52 -9.71 -16.76 -6.55
C ARG A 52 -8.57 -17.57 -7.13
N ASP A 53 -8.64 -17.81 -8.43
CA ASP A 53 -7.50 -18.36 -9.14
C ASP A 53 -6.39 -17.33 -9.34
N MET A 54 -5.22 -17.80 -9.73
CA MET A 54 -4.02 -16.98 -9.89
C MET A 54 -4.19 -15.83 -10.90
N HIS A 55 -4.93 -16.05 -12.00
CA HIS A 55 -5.17 -15.00 -12.99
C HIS A 55 -6.14 -13.94 -12.47
N GLN A 56 -7.22 -14.38 -11.81
CA GLN A 56 -8.20 -13.45 -11.22
C GLN A 56 -7.60 -12.62 -10.11
N PHE A 57 -6.68 -13.19 -9.34
CA PHE A 57 -6.03 -12.44 -8.27
C PHE A 57 -5.13 -11.33 -8.80
N GLY A 58 -4.56 -11.44 -10.00
CA GLY A 58 -3.80 -10.36 -10.63
C GLY A 58 -4.59 -9.03 -10.68
N TYR A 59 -5.87 -9.08 -11.01
CA TYR A 59 -6.75 -7.90 -11.01
C TYR A 59 -7.06 -7.37 -9.61
N ILE A 60 -7.06 -8.23 -8.60
CA ILE A 60 -7.27 -7.83 -7.21
C ILE A 60 -6.01 -7.19 -6.64
N ALA A 61 -4.84 -7.72 -7.00
CA ALA A 61 -3.55 -7.18 -6.58
C ALA A 61 -3.40 -5.70 -6.95
N GLU A 62 -3.84 -5.30 -8.13
CA GLU A 62 -3.87 -3.89 -8.53
C GLU A 62 -4.69 -2.99 -7.61
N ARG A 63 -5.75 -3.53 -6.98
CA ARG A 63 -6.66 -2.78 -6.13
C ARG A 63 -6.26 -2.78 -4.67
N ILE A 64 -5.11 -3.35 -4.32
CA ILE A 64 -4.54 -3.20 -2.98
C ILE A 64 -4.28 -1.72 -2.70
N CYS A 65 -3.74 -1.00 -3.69
CA CYS A 65 -3.51 0.43 -3.60
C CYS A 65 -3.86 1.11 -4.93
N GLY A 66 -4.68 2.15 -4.90
CA GLY A 66 -5.08 2.90 -6.10
C GLY A 66 -3.97 3.77 -6.71
N ILE A 67 -2.95 4.12 -5.91
CA ILE A 67 -1.85 4.99 -6.34
C ILE A 67 -0.71 4.18 -6.97
N CYS A 68 -0.36 3.03 -6.37
CA CYS A 68 0.74 2.17 -6.81
C CYS A 68 0.27 0.84 -7.43
N ALA A 69 -0.89 0.85 -8.09
CA ALA A 69 -1.56 -0.33 -8.64
C ALA A 69 -0.65 -1.21 -9.51
N VAL A 70 0.08 -0.60 -10.45
CA VAL A 70 1.00 -1.32 -11.35
C VAL A 70 2.16 -1.96 -10.57
N GLY A 71 2.62 -1.34 -9.49
CA GLY A 71 3.64 -1.93 -8.61
C GLY A 71 3.16 -3.24 -7.99
N HIS A 72 1.92 -3.28 -7.51
CA HIS A 72 1.31 -4.48 -6.94
C HIS A 72 1.11 -5.59 -7.98
N SER A 73 0.58 -5.28 -9.16
CA SER A 73 0.39 -6.29 -10.21
C SER A 73 1.70 -6.82 -10.76
N CYS A 74 2.72 -5.97 -10.95
CA CYS A 74 4.05 -6.41 -11.36
C CYS A 74 4.73 -7.27 -10.30
N GLY A 75 4.62 -6.89 -9.02
CA GLY A 75 5.16 -7.68 -7.90
C GLY A 75 4.50 -9.06 -7.82
N TYR A 76 3.19 -9.11 -7.93
CA TYR A 76 2.44 -10.36 -7.95
C TYR A 76 2.85 -11.25 -9.14
N ALA A 77 2.87 -10.70 -10.36
CA ALA A 77 3.27 -11.44 -11.55
C ALA A 77 4.70 -12.01 -11.42
N SER A 78 5.63 -11.18 -10.93
CA SER A 78 7.02 -11.63 -10.71
C SER A 78 7.14 -12.73 -9.65
N ALA A 79 6.30 -12.69 -8.61
CA ALA A 79 6.25 -13.74 -7.60
C ALA A 79 5.73 -15.06 -8.20
N CYS A 80 4.65 -14.99 -9.01
CA CYS A 80 4.11 -16.16 -9.71
C CYS A 80 5.13 -16.76 -10.70
N GLU A 81 5.81 -15.92 -11.46
CA GLU A 81 6.85 -16.35 -12.42
C GLU A 81 7.99 -17.08 -11.71
N ARG A 82 8.47 -16.55 -10.59
CA ARG A 82 9.50 -17.22 -9.78
C ARG A 82 9.02 -18.56 -9.21
N MET A 83 7.77 -18.61 -8.77
CA MET A 83 7.19 -19.84 -8.20
C MET A 83 7.00 -20.93 -9.24
N LEU A 84 6.74 -20.55 -10.49
CA LEU A 84 6.51 -21.43 -11.63
C LEU A 84 7.75 -21.68 -12.49
N ASP A 85 8.90 -21.09 -12.10
CA ASP A 85 10.16 -21.12 -12.86
C ASP A 85 10.00 -20.63 -14.31
N ILE A 86 9.23 -19.55 -14.49
CA ILE A 86 8.97 -18.92 -15.79
C ILE A 86 9.84 -17.68 -15.93
N GLU A 87 10.64 -17.64 -16.99
CA GLU A 87 11.40 -16.45 -17.37
C GLU A 87 10.57 -15.55 -18.29
N ALA A 88 10.30 -14.31 -17.85
CA ALA A 88 9.57 -13.35 -18.65
C ALA A 88 10.43 -12.82 -19.79
N PRO A 89 9.99 -12.87 -21.07
CA PRO A 89 10.74 -12.37 -22.21
C PRO A 89 11.12 -10.89 -22.08
N GLY A 90 12.23 -10.47 -22.68
CA GLY A 90 12.74 -9.10 -22.60
C GLY A 90 11.69 -8.05 -23.00
N ARG A 91 10.86 -8.33 -24.01
CA ARG A 91 9.74 -7.45 -24.39
C ARG A 91 8.75 -7.20 -23.25
N VAL A 92 8.45 -8.23 -22.45
CA VAL A 92 7.55 -8.12 -21.30
C VAL A 92 8.18 -7.23 -20.21
N GLN A 93 9.49 -7.38 -19.98
CA GLN A 93 10.22 -6.56 -19.02
C GLN A 93 10.18 -5.07 -19.40
N TYR A 94 10.40 -4.74 -20.68
CA TYR A 94 10.29 -3.36 -21.17
C TYR A 94 8.89 -2.80 -21.01
N ILE A 95 7.85 -3.55 -21.36
CA ILE A 95 6.45 -3.10 -21.23
C ILE A 95 6.13 -2.85 -19.75
N ARG A 96 6.53 -3.74 -18.84
CA ARG A 96 6.34 -3.55 -17.40
C ARG A 96 7.04 -2.30 -16.90
N THR A 97 8.26 -2.05 -17.35
CA THR A 97 9.01 -0.84 -16.98
C THR A 97 8.28 0.41 -17.45
N ILE A 98 7.82 0.45 -18.70
CA ILE A 98 7.08 1.59 -19.24
C ILE A 98 5.81 1.86 -18.40
N LEU A 99 5.00 0.83 -18.15
CA LEU A 99 3.77 0.97 -17.39
C LEU A 99 4.04 1.38 -15.93
N HIS A 100 5.09 0.85 -15.33
CA HIS A 100 5.50 1.20 -13.98
C HIS A 100 5.93 2.67 -13.88
N GLU A 101 6.73 3.15 -14.84
CA GLU A 101 7.15 4.56 -14.87
C GLU A 101 5.98 5.50 -15.15
N LEU A 102 5.05 5.14 -16.04
CA LEU A 102 3.83 5.91 -16.24
C LEU A 102 2.98 5.99 -14.96
N SER A 103 2.85 4.88 -14.24
CA SER A 103 2.17 4.85 -12.94
C SER A 103 2.87 5.72 -11.90
N ARG A 104 4.20 5.72 -11.90
CA ARG A 104 5.00 6.57 -11.02
C ARG A 104 4.82 8.05 -11.33
N ILE A 105 4.80 8.44 -12.60
CA ILE A 105 4.49 9.80 -13.03
C ILE A 105 3.10 10.21 -12.55
N HIS A 106 2.09 9.36 -12.78
CA HIS A 106 0.73 9.59 -12.28
C HIS A 106 0.71 9.83 -10.77
N SER A 107 1.38 8.98 -10.01
CA SER A 107 1.48 9.13 -8.55
C SER A 107 2.12 10.46 -8.14
N HIS A 108 3.19 10.87 -8.82
CA HIS A 108 3.88 12.13 -8.51
C HIS A 108 3.05 13.37 -8.88
N LEU A 109 2.20 13.27 -9.89
CA LEU A 109 1.28 14.36 -10.25
C LEU A 109 0.14 14.58 -9.25
N LEU A 110 -0.10 13.63 -8.34
CA LEU A 110 -1.03 13.79 -7.23
C LEU A 110 -0.43 14.63 -6.08
N TRP A 111 0.86 14.88 -6.13
CA TRP A 111 1.57 15.72 -5.17
C TRP A 111 1.97 17.02 -5.85
N PRO A 112 1.20 18.11 -5.72
CA PRO A 112 1.53 19.42 -6.25
C PRO A 112 2.69 20.09 -5.51
#